data_71e17cab8e46ff028aa64cdad33ec662
#
_entry.id   71e17cab8e46ff028aa64cdad33ec662
#
_cell.length_a   1.000
_cell.length_b   1.000
_cell.length_c   1.000
_cell.angle_alpha   90.00
_cell.angle_beta   90.00
_cell.angle_gamma   90.00
#
_symmetry.space_group_name_H-M   'P 1'
#
loop_
_entity.id
_entity.type
_entity.pdbx_description
1 polymer ?
#
loop_
_entity_poly.entity_id
_entity_poly.type
_entity_poly.pdbx_seq_one_letter_code
_entity_poly.pdbx_strand_id
1 'polypeptide(L)' 'MTNQELRNLKERLGVIDFKINYKTGVHYGIIEDFFKGKTDELPPKDREKIEKMLEAEEKKQRK' A
#
# COMPACT_ATOMS: atom_id res chain seq x y z
N MET A 1 -11.19 1.70 -3.94
CA MET A 1 -10.63 0.41 -3.46
C MET A 1 -10.89 0.27 -1.96
N THR A 2 -11.40 -0.87 -1.54
CA THR A 2 -11.62 -1.11 -0.10
C THR A 2 -10.30 -1.40 0.61
N ASN A 3 -10.32 -1.38 1.94
CA ASN A 3 -9.12 -1.71 2.72
C ASN A 3 -8.65 -3.13 2.40
N GLN A 4 -9.58 -4.07 2.30
CA GLN A 4 -9.24 -5.46 2.01
C GLN A 4 -8.66 -5.60 0.61
N GLU A 5 -9.23 -4.90 -0.36
CA GLU A 5 -8.70 -4.91 -1.73
C GLU A 5 -7.28 -4.36 -1.77
N LEU A 6 -7.02 -3.30 -1.02
CA LEU A 6 -5.70 -2.69 -0.97
C LEU A 6 -4.67 -3.65 -0.36
N ARG A 7 -5.05 -4.31 0.73
CA ARG A 7 -4.20 -5.31 1.38
C ARG A 7 -3.93 -6.50 0.45
N ASN A 8 -4.97 -6.96 -0.25
CA ASN A 8 -4.83 -8.07 -1.19
C ASN A 8 -3.92 -7.70 -2.37
N LEU A 9 -4.05 -6.49 -2.86
CA LEU A 9 -3.23 -6.03 -3.97
C LEU A 9 -1.74 -6.02 -3.59
N LYS A 10 -1.43 -5.48 -2.41
CA LYS A 10 -0.05 -5.46 -1.92
C LYS A 10 0.52 -6.88 -1.85
N GLU A 11 -0.24 -7.81 -1.29
CA GLU A 11 0.20 -9.19 -1.14
C GLU A 11 0.38 -9.87 -2.49
N ARG A 12 -0.58 -9.70 -3.38
CA ARG A 12 -0.53 -10.29 -4.72
C ARG A 12 0.68 -9.80 -5.51
N LEU A 13 1.02 -8.52 -5.37
CA LEU A 13 2.17 -7.94 -6.07
C LEU A 13 3.51 -8.26 -5.42
N GLY A 14 3.48 -8.78 -4.20
CA GLY A 14 4.71 -9.09 -3.47
C GLY A 14 5.48 -7.86 -3.02
N VAL A 15 4.80 -6.73 -2.86
CA VAL A 15 5.43 -5.47 -2.45
C VAL A 15 5.59 -5.45 -0.93
N ILE A 16 6.80 -5.16 -0.46
CA ILE A 16 7.07 -5.06 0.98
C ILE A 16 6.78 -3.64 1.49
N ASP A 17 6.53 -3.52 2.80
CA ASP A 17 6.20 -2.24 3.43
C ASP A 17 7.30 -1.20 3.21
N PHE A 18 8.55 -1.62 3.29
CA PHE A 18 9.68 -0.72 3.10
C PHE A 18 9.66 -0.06 1.72
N LYS A 19 9.31 -0.81 0.68
CA LYS A 19 9.22 -0.26 -0.67
C LYS A 19 8.11 0.79 -0.77
N ILE A 20 6.97 0.54 -0.13
CA ILE A 20 5.88 1.51 -0.09
C ILE A 20 6.33 2.80 0.59
N ASN A 21 7.00 2.67 1.75
CA ASN A 21 7.53 3.82 2.46
C ASN A 21 8.49 4.62 1.58
N TYR A 22 9.41 3.94 0.93
CA TYR A 22 10.39 4.56 0.06
C TYR A 22 9.75 5.31 -1.11
N LYS A 23 8.77 4.69 -1.74
CA LYS A 23 8.14 5.24 -2.95
C LYS A 23 7.12 6.34 -2.65
N THR A 24 6.42 6.26 -1.52
CA THR A 24 5.32 7.19 -1.21
C THR A 24 5.70 8.27 -0.21
N GLY A 25 6.72 8.03 0.59
CA GLY A 25 7.07 8.93 1.69
C GLY A 25 6.14 8.81 2.89
N VAL A 26 5.20 7.87 2.87
CA VAL A 26 4.31 7.62 4.00
C VAL A 26 5.10 6.96 5.13
N HIS A 27 4.82 7.38 6.38
CA HIS A 27 5.51 6.85 7.54
C HIS A 27 5.40 5.33 7.62
N TYR A 28 6.53 4.66 7.85
CA TYR A 28 6.60 3.19 7.88
C TYR A 28 5.62 2.58 8.87
N GLY A 29 5.51 3.17 10.07
CA GLY A 29 4.60 2.65 11.09
C GLY A 29 3.14 2.67 10.65
N ILE A 30 2.73 3.69 9.91
CA ILE A 30 1.38 3.78 9.37
C ILE A 30 1.13 2.65 8.38
N ILE A 31 2.09 2.41 7.50
CA ILE A 31 2.00 1.34 6.49
C ILE A 31 1.94 -0.02 7.17
N GLU A 32 2.85 -0.27 8.09
CA GLU A 32 2.93 -1.54 8.80
C GLU A 32 1.64 -1.85 9.54
N ASP A 33 1.15 -0.91 10.33
CA ASP A 33 -0.05 -1.11 11.12
C ASP A 33 -1.27 -1.40 10.25
N PHE A 34 -1.41 -0.66 9.15
CA PHE A 34 -2.53 -0.87 8.25
C PHE A 34 -2.48 -2.25 7.57
N PHE A 35 -1.33 -2.61 7.01
CA PHE A 35 -1.22 -3.87 6.25
C PHE A 35 -1.17 -5.11 7.15
N LYS A 36 -0.82 -4.96 8.42
CA LYS A 36 -0.90 -6.04 9.39
C LYS A 36 -2.30 -6.22 9.98
N GLY A 37 -3.21 -5.29 9.67
CA GLY A 37 -4.57 -5.36 10.18
C GLY A 37 -4.74 -4.80 11.60
N LYS A 38 -3.73 -4.10 12.12
CA LYS A 38 -3.83 -3.49 13.46
C LYS A 38 -4.80 -2.31 13.48
N THR A 39 -4.98 -1.66 12.35
CA THR A 39 -5.92 -0.56 12.19
C THR A 39 -6.54 -0.59 10.81
N ASP A 40 -7.80 -0.15 10.73
CA ASP A 40 -8.47 0.02 9.43
C ASP A 40 -8.40 1.47 8.97
N GLU A 41 -7.81 2.33 9.80
CA GLU A 41 -7.70 3.75 9.49
C GLU A 41 -6.41 4.03 8.74
N LEU A 42 -6.55 4.69 7.61
CA LEU A 42 -5.43 5.13 6.80
C LEU A 42 -5.74 6.56 6.36
N PRO A 43 -4.87 7.54 6.69
CA PRO A 43 -5.13 8.93 6.30
C PRO A 43 -5.43 9.04 4.81
N PRO A 44 -6.44 9.81 4.40
CA PRO A 44 -6.84 9.87 2.99
C PRO A 44 -5.71 10.20 2.02
N LYS A 45 -4.83 11.12 2.39
CA LYS A 45 -3.70 11.49 1.53
C LYS A 45 -2.71 10.34 1.39
N ASP A 46 -2.45 9.65 2.50
CA ASP A 46 -1.54 8.51 2.50
C ASP A 46 -2.13 7.36 1.70
N ARG A 47 -3.43 7.13 1.88
CA ARG A 47 -4.15 6.10 1.13
C ARG A 47 -4.04 6.34 -0.39
N GLU A 48 -4.24 7.56 -0.82
CA GLU A 48 -4.15 7.91 -2.23
C GLU A 48 -2.76 7.63 -2.78
N LYS A 49 -1.72 8.02 -2.04
CA LYS A 49 -0.34 7.78 -2.46
C LYS A 49 -0.04 6.28 -2.57
N ILE A 50 -0.50 5.51 -1.60
CA ILE A 50 -0.28 4.06 -1.59
C ILE A 50 -1.03 3.40 -2.75
N GLU A 51 -2.28 3.79 -2.99
CA GLU A 51 -3.05 3.23 -4.09
C GLU A 51 -2.39 3.50 -5.43
N LYS A 52 -1.94 4.73 -5.65
CA LYS A 52 -1.25 5.08 -6.91
C LYS A 52 0.03 4.29 -7.09
N MET A 53 0.78 4.12 -6.01
CA MET A 53 2.04 3.38 -6.05
C MET A 53 1.79 1.92 -6.41
N LEU A 54 0.80 1.29 -5.76
CA LEU A 54 0.49 -0.11 -6.01
C LEU A 54 -0.10 -0.31 -7.41
N GLU A 55 -0.92 0.61 -7.88
CA GLU A 55 -1.44 0.55 -9.25
C GLU A 55 -0.33 0.66 -10.29
N ALA A 56 0.64 1.53 -10.05
CA ALA A 56 1.79 1.67 -10.94
C ALA A 56 2.63 0.39 -10.96
N GLU A 57 2.79 -0.23 -9.79
CA GLU A 57 3.52 -1.49 -9.68
C GLU A 57 2.80 -2.62 -10.40
N GLU A 58 1.48 -2.65 -10.30
CA GLU A 58 0.66 -3.64 -11.01
C GLU A 58 0.87 -3.54 -12.51
N LYS A 59 0.88 -2.32 -13.04
CA LYS A 59 1.11 -2.10 -14.46
C LYS A 59 2.48 -2.60 -14.91
N LYS A 60 3.50 -2.41 -14.07
CA LYS A 60 4.85 -2.88 -14.37
C LYS A 60 4.90 -4.40 -14.43
N GLN A 61 4.16 -5.07 -13.57
CA GLN A 61 4.17 -6.53 -13.50
C GLN A 61 3.30 -7.19 -14.56
N ARG A 62 2.46 -6.40 -15.21
CA ARG A 62 1.51 -6.92 -16.19
C ARG A 62 2.07 -7.18 -17.57
N LYS A 63 3.29 -6.89 -17.81
CA LYS A 63 3.87 -7.03 -19.16
C LYS A 63 3.73 -8.42 -19.74
#